data_7791cd56968d29b7d6aededdccae81a2
#
_entry.id   7791cd56968d29b7d6aededdccae81a2
#
_cell.length_a   1.000
_cell.length_b   1.000
_cell.length_c   1.000
_cell.angle_alpha   90.00
_cell.angle_beta   90.00
_cell.angle_gamma   90.00
#
_symmetry.space_group_name_H-M   'P 1'
#
loop_
_entity.id
_entity.type
_entity.pdbx_description
1 polymer ?
#
loop_
_entity_poly.entity_id
_entity_poly.type
_entity_poly.pdbx_seq_one_letter_code
_entity_poly.pdbx_strand_id
1 'polypeptide(L)'
;MTRRASVSAADKAQARKELAEQLHASIADKVEALTNSDQWTRFLEQSAAFHAYSFKNVVLILTQCPEATAVAGYNQWLERGRHVRAGQKAIRIFGYSSKKITDTDPDTGEETERRAPRFPILSVFDESQTDPNTELTPRMLKANPKAKLWADIEQHPSQRLTGTDPGGIYGQGRCR
;
A
#
# COMPACT_ATOMS: atom_id res chain seq x y z
N MET A 1 -17.86 10.38 31.51
CA MET A 1 -16.95 9.56 30.65
C MET A 1 -17.77 8.44 30.05
N THR A 2 -18.21 8.58 28.81
CA THR A 2 -19.08 7.61 28.11
C THR A 2 -18.21 6.47 27.59
N ARG A 3 -18.36 5.26 28.12
CA ARG A 3 -17.70 4.04 27.62
C ARG A 3 -18.14 3.78 26.18
N ARG A 4 -17.23 3.88 25.24
CA ARG A 4 -17.45 3.43 23.86
C ARG A 4 -17.77 1.93 23.89
N ALA A 5 -18.97 1.55 23.48
CA ALA A 5 -19.37 0.15 23.36
C ALA A 5 -18.37 -0.60 22.44
N SER A 6 -17.87 -1.75 22.88
CA SER A 6 -16.97 -2.56 22.06
C SER A 6 -17.78 -3.26 20.97
N VAL A 7 -17.53 -2.92 19.72
CA VAL A 7 -18.12 -3.57 18.54
C VAL A 7 -17.72 -5.05 18.52
N SER A 8 -18.69 -5.95 18.37
CA SER A 8 -18.44 -7.40 18.40
C SER A 8 -17.54 -7.88 17.24
N ALA A 9 -16.96 -9.07 17.37
CA ALA A 9 -16.16 -9.67 16.29
C ALA A 9 -17.01 -9.98 15.05
N ALA A 10 -18.26 -10.36 15.26
CA ALA A 10 -19.24 -10.60 14.18
C ALA A 10 -19.57 -9.33 13.42
N ASP A 11 -19.85 -8.21 14.12
CA ASP A 11 -20.14 -6.93 13.49
C ASP A 11 -18.94 -6.41 12.67
N LYS A 12 -17.71 -6.61 13.18
CA LYS A 12 -16.49 -6.25 12.45
C LYS A 12 -16.30 -7.11 11.19
N ALA A 13 -16.65 -8.38 11.23
CA ALA A 13 -16.58 -9.27 10.08
C ALA A 13 -17.62 -8.88 9.03
N GLN A 14 -18.84 -8.60 9.46
CA GLN A 14 -19.93 -8.14 8.59
C GLN A 14 -19.59 -6.81 7.91
N ALA A 15 -19.12 -5.81 8.67
CA ALA A 15 -18.70 -4.52 8.11
C ALA A 15 -17.56 -4.65 7.09
N ARG A 16 -16.63 -5.61 7.28
CA ARG A 16 -15.58 -5.89 6.28
C ARG A 16 -16.13 -6.50 5.01
N LYS A 17 -17.12 -7.38 5.12
CA LYS A 17 -17.78 -8.00 3.97
C LYS A 17 -18.54 -6.95 3.16
N GLU A 18 -19.33 -6.12 3.81
CA GLU A 18 -20.05 -5.01 3.18
C GLU A 18 -19.10 -4.03 2.49
N LEU A 19 -18.00 -3.66 3.14
CA LEU A 19 -16.98 -2.81 2.52
C LEU A 19 -16.35 -3.48 1.29
N ALA A 20 -16.08 -4.78 1.31
CA ALA A 20 -15.54 -5.51 0.17
C ALA A 20 -16.54 -5.51 -1.00
N GLU A 21 -17.83 -5.72 -0.74
CA GLU A 21 -18.90 -5.69 -1.73
C GLU A 21 -19.03 -4.29 -2.35
N GLN A 22 -18.98 -3.23 -1.54
CA GLN A 22 -18.96 -1.84 -2.02
C GLN A 22 -17.75 -1.53 -2.92
N LEU A 23 -16.58 -2.02 -2.55
CA LEU A 23 -15.37 -1.85 -3.37
C LEU A 23 -15.49 -2.61 -4.70
N HIS A 24 -16.06 -3.81 -4.72
CA HIS A 24 -16.31 -4.55 -5.96
C HIS A 24 -17.33 -3.84 -6.86
N ALA A 25 -18.41 -3.33 -6.30
CA ALA A 25 -19.42 -2.56 -7.04
C ALA A 25 -18.77 -1.30 -7.67
N SER A 26 -17.99 -0.55 -6.90
CA SER A 26 -17.32 0.66 -7.40
C SER A 26 -16.31 0.39 -8.54
N ILE A 27 -15.69 -0.80 -8.56
CA ILE A 27 -14.84 -1.21 -9.71
C ILE A 27 -15.70 -1.43 -10.94
N ALA A 28 -16.83 -2.14 -10.81
CA ALA A 28 -17.71 -2.42 -11.94
C ALA A 28 -18.27 -1.11 -12.53
N ASP A 29 -18.81 -0.23 -11.69
CA ASP A 29 -19.35 1.07 -12.09
C ASP A 29 -18.29 1.93 -12.81
N LYS A 30 -17.05 1.95 -12.29
CA LYS A 30 -15.97 2.73 -12.92
C LYS A 30 -15.56 2.16 -14.26
N VAL A 31 -15.44 0.83 -14.37
CA VAL A 31 -15.11 0.18 -15.63
C VAL A 31 -16.20 0.42 -16.67
N GLU A 32 -17.47 0.34 -16.28
CA GLU A 32 -18.59 0.64 -17.16
C GLU A 32 -18.59 2.11 -17.62
N ALA A 33 -18.22 3.04 -16.73
CA ALA A 33 -18.10 4.46 -17.06
C ALA A 33 -16.95 4.77 -18.03
N LEU A 34 -15.95 3.89 -18.15
CA LEU A 34 -14.81 4.04 -19.08
C LEU A 34 -15.15 3.59 -20.52
N THR A 35 -16.35 3.88 -21.01
CA THR A 35 -16.83 3.42 -22.31
C THR A 35 -16.35 4.29 -23.48
N ASN A 36 -15.89 5.52 -23.22
CA ASN A 36 -15.42 6.42 -24.25
C ASN A 36 -13.87 6.43 -24.32
N SER A 37 -13.32 6.58 -25.54
CA SER A 37 -11.88 6.49 -25.80
C SER A 37 -11.06 7.54 -25.04
N ASP A 38 -11.58 8.76 -24.85
CA ASP A 38 -10.86 9.83 -24.17
C ASP A 38 -10.74 9.57 -22.68
N GLN A 39 -11.81 9.07 -22.06
CA GLN A 39 -11.78 8.68 -20.66
C GLN A 39 -10.85 7.49 -20.42
N TRP A 40 -10.84 6.53 -21.35
CA TRP A 40 -9.94 5.40 -21.30
C TRP A 40 -8.47 5.83 -21.44
N THR A 41 -8.17 6.72 -22.37
CA THR A 41 -6.80 7.27 -22.57
C THR A 41 -6.31 7.97 -21.31
N ARG A 42 -7.11 8.87 -20.74
CA ARG A 42 -6.77 9.56 -19.48
C ARG A 42 -6.56 8.59 -18.32
N PHE A 43 -7.41 7.57 -18.21
CA PHE A 43 -7.24 6.54 -17.20
C PHE A 43 -5.93 5.78 -17.38
N LEU A 44 -5.54 5.42 -18.60
CA LEU A 44 -4.28 4.73 -18.90
C LEU A 44 -3.06 5.62 -18.55
N GLU A 45 -3.10 6.90 -18.92
CA GLU A 45 -2.05 7.87 -18.58
C GLU A 45 -1.86 7.97 -17.06
N GLN A 46 -2.93 8.12 -16.31
CA GLN A 46 -2.88 8.17 -14.84
C GLN A 46 -2.43 6.83 -14.24
N SER A 47 -2.86 5.71 -14.81
CA SER A 47 -2.54 4.38 -14.32
C SER A 47 -1.05 4.03 -14.47
N ALA A 48 -0.33 4.68 -15.37
CA ALA A 48 1.10 4.46 -15.59
C ALA A 48 1.95 4.70 -14.32
N ALA A 49 1.52 5.62 -13.44
CA ALA A 49 2.17 5.86 -12.14
C ALA A 49 2.01 4.69 -11.16
N PHE A 50 1.05 3.79 -11.39
CA PHE A 50 0.66 2.72 -10.47
C PHE A 50 1.01 1.32 -10.96
N HIS A 51 2.07 1.17 -11.77
CA HIS A 51 2.48 -0.11 -12.39
C HIS A 51 2.71 -1.25 -11.38
N ALA A 52 3.00 -0.95 -10.11
CA ALA A 52 3.17 -1.95 -9.04
C ALA A 52 1.83 -2.47 -8.47
N TYR A 53 0.70 -1.89 -8.88
CA TYR A 53 -0.63 -2.27 -8.39
C TYR A 53 -1.37 -3.09 -9.45
N SER A 54 -2.24 -4.01 -8.99
CA SER A 54 -3.15 -4.70 -9.91
C SER A 54 -4.16 -3.72 -10.52
N PHE A 55 -4.66 -4.01 -11.73
CA PHE A 55 -5.67 -3.20 -12.40
C PHE A 55 -6.86 -2.84 -11.49
N LYS A 56 -7.39 -3.84 -10.74
CA LYS A 56 -8.48 -3.61 -9.78
C LYS A 56 -8.13 -2.56 -8.73
N ASN A 57 -6.89 -2.60 -8.22
CA ASN A 57 -6.44 -1.63 -7.23
C ASN A 57 -6.19 -0.24 -7.84
N VAL A 58 -5.70 -0.16 -9.08
CA VAL A 58 -5.58 1.12 -9.81
C VAL A 58 -6.95 1.77 -9.98
N VAL A 59 -7.96 1.00 -10.40
CA VAL A 59 -9.35 1.48 -10.50
C VAL A 59 -9.84 2.01 -9.15
N LEU A 60 -9.61 1.26 -8.05
CA LEU A 60 -10.00 1.69 -6.70
C LEU A 60 -9.29 2.97 -6.24
N ILE A 61 -7.99 3.10 -6.53
CA ILE A 61 -7.20 4.29 -6.19
C ILE A 61 -7.77 5.50 -6.91
N LEU A 62 -7.89 5.44 -8.24
CA LEU A 62 -8.34 6.56 -9.07
C LEU A 62 -9.83 6.89 -8.88
N THR A 63 -10.65 5.93 -8.45
CA THR A 63 -12.05 6.20 -8.08
C THR A 63 -12.16 6.96 -6.76
N GLN A 64 -11.34 6.62 -5.77
CA GLN A 64 -11.36 7.26 -4.44
C GLN A 64 -10.52 8.53 -4.37
N CYS A 65 -9.47 8.64 -5.19
CA CYS A 65 -8.58 9.80 -5.28
C CYS A 65 -8.16 10.00 -6.75
N PRO A 66 -8.95 10.74 -7.56
CA PRO A 66 -8.68 10.93 -8.99
C PRO A 66 -7.34 11.61 -9.28
N GLU A 67 -6.86 12.45 -8.38
CA GLU A 67 -5.60 13.19 -8.49
C GLU A 67 -4.42 12.46 -7.83
N ALA A 68 -4.57 11.17 -7.49
CA ALA A 68 -3.50 10.42 -6.86
C ALA A 68 -2.26 10.32 -7.77
N THR A 69 -1.10 10.56 -7.20
CA THR A 69 0.20 10.50 -7.89
C THR A 69 1.07 9.36 -7.38
N ALA A 70 1.10 9.16 -6.07
CA ALA A 70 1.87 8.10 -5.43
C ALA A 70 1.17 7.64 -4.16
N VAL A 71 0.83 6.37 -4.07
CA VAL A 71 0.15 5.82 -2.90
C VAL A 71 1.02 4.81 -2.15
N ALA A 72 0.94 4.86 -0.82
CA ALA A 72 1.64 3.91 0.05
C ALA A 72 0.89 3.72 1.38
N GLY A 73 1.22 2.63 2.08
CA GLY A 73 0.72 2.38 3.42
C GLY A 73 1.32 3.36 4.44
N TYR A 74 0.63 3.54 5.57
CA TYR A 74 1.07 4.48 6.62
C TYR A 74 2.52 4.27 7.06
N ASN A 75 2.94 3.03 7.29
CA ASN A 75 4.32 2.74 7.71
C ASN A 75 5.34 2.99 6.59
N GLN A 76 4.95 2.76 5.32
CA GLN A 76 5.82 3.04 4.17
C GLN A 76 6.05 4.55 4.00
N TRP A 77 5.05 5.40 4.30
CA TRP A 77 5.24 6.85 4.33
C TRP A 77 6.19 7.27 5.45
N LEU A 78 6.07 6.66 6.64
CA LEU A 78 7.02 6.90 7.73
C LEU A 78 8.46 6.51 7.35
N GLU A 79 8.63 5.37 6.64
CA GLU A 79 9.93 4.92 6.13
C GLU A 79 10.53 5.89 5.09
N ARG A 80 9.67 6.59 4.34
CA ARG A 80 10.05 7.62 3.37
C ARG A 80 10.24 9.00 4.00
N GLY A 81 10.22 9.11 5.32
CA GLY A 81 10.36 10.38 6.02
C GLY A 81 9.13 11.30 5.93
N ARG A 82 7.94 10.73 5.66
CA ARG A 82 6.69 11.48 5.59
C ARG A 82 5.67 10.95 6.59
N HIS A 83 4.76 11.77 7.04
CA HIS A 83 3.65 11.33 7.90
C HIS A 83 2.31 11.70 7.28
N VAL A 84 1.32 10.85 7.44
CA VAL A 84 -0.05 11.12 7.01
C VAL A 84 -0.68 12.14 7.95
N ARG A 85 -1.23 13.22 7.38
CA ARG A 85 -1.91 14.25 8.17
C ARG A 85 -3.09 13.68 8.95
N ALA A 86 -3.33 14.23 10.13
CA ALA A 86 -4.48 13.85 10.93
C ALA A 86 -5.80 14.14 10.19
N GLY A 87 -6.77 13.22 10.33
CA GLY A 87 -8.09 13.36 9.70
C GLY A 87 -8.17 12.96 8.23
N GLN A 88 -7.06 12.57 7.59
CA GLN A 88 -7.09 12.10 6.19
C GLN A 88 -7.83 10.78 6.04
N LYS A 89 -8.66 10.69 4.99
CA LYS A 89 -9.41 9.48 4.66
C LYS A 89 -8.51 8.53 3.87
N ALA A 90 -8.34 7.31 4.37
CA ALA A 90 -7.55 6.29 3.69
C ALA A 90 -8.25 5.79 2.42
N ILE A 91 -7.47 5.60 1.36
CA ILE A 91 -7.86 4.90 0.15
C ILE A 91 -7.88 3.39 0.47
N ARG A 92 -8.97 2.70 0.12
CA ARG A 92 -9.15 1.28 0.39
C ARG A 92 -8.84 0.47 -0.84
N ILE A 93 -7.93 -0.50 -0.70
CA ILE A 93 -7.51 -1.42 -1.78
C ILE A 93 -7.51 -2.85 -1.29
N PHE A 94 -7.48 -3.81 -2.22
CA PHE A 94 -7.32 -5.22 -1.88
C PHE A 94 -5.83 -5.57 -1.77
N GLY A 95 -5.45 -6.16 -0.65
CA GLY A 95 -4.14 -6.78 -0.47
C GLY A 95 -4.18 -8.27 -0.82
N TYR A 96 -3.01 -8.89 -0.80
CA TYR A 96 -2.85 -10.33 -0.88
C TYR A 96 -2.09 -10.84 0.35
N SER A 97 -2.60 -11.91 0.94
CA SER A 97 -1.88 -12.66 1.97
C SER A 97 -2.25 -14.15 1.86
N SER A 98 -1.48 -15.02 2.44
CA SER A 98 -1.82 -16.44 2.54
C SER A 98 -1.91 -16.83 4.01
N LYS A 99 -2.90 -17.64 4.35
CA LYS A 99 -3.06 -18.26 5.68
C LYS A 99 -2.76 -19.75 5.57
N LYS A 100 -1.92 -20.25 6.46
CA LYS A 100 -1.79 -21.70 6.64
C LYS A 100 -3.08 -22.23 7.25
N ILE A 101 -3.64 -23.27 6.67
CA ILE A 101 -4.77 -24.02 7.17
C ILE A 101 -4.29 -25.45 7.33
N THR A 102 -4.48 -26.02 8.51
CA THR A 102 -4.28 -27.44 8.76
C THR A 102 -5.63 -28.11 8.62
N ASP A 103 -5.76 -28.98 7.63
CA ASP A 103 -6.91 -29.85 7.46
C ASP A 103 -6.53 -31.21 8.04
N THR A 104 -7.32 -31.73 9.01
CA THR A 104 -7.14 -33.07 9.59
C THR A 104 -8.13 -33.99 8.89
N ASP A 105 -7.62 -35.04 8.29
CA ASP A 105 -8.46 -36.09 7.70
C ASP A 105 -9.24 -36.78 8.82
N PRO A 106 -10.58 -36.80 8.78
CA PRO A 106 -11.39 -37.38 9.83
C PRO A 106 -11.24 -38.91 9.96
N ASP A 107 -10.80 -39.61 8.89
CA ASP A 107 -10.70 -41.07 8.87
C ASP A 107 -9.30 -41.60 9.24
N THR A 108 -8.26 -40.85 8.82
CA THR A 108 -6.85 -41.29 9.04
C THR A 108 -6.16 -40.52 10.15
N GLY A 109 -6.68 -39.33 10.57
CA GLY A 109 -6.05 -38.44 11.52
C GLY A 109 -4.81 -37.73 10.98
N GLU A 110 -4.51 -37.87 9.67
CA GLU A 110 -3.39 -37.19 9.07
C GLU A 110 -3.64 -35.68 8.94
N GLU A 111 -2.65 -34.88 9.34
CA GLU A 111 -2.68 -33.43 9.22
C GLU A 111 -2.01 -32.99 7.91
N THR A 112 -2.76 -32.32 7.05
CA THR A 112 -2.24 -31.76 5.81
C THR A 112 -2.24 -30.22 5.90
N GLU A 113 -1.06 -29.61 5.78
CA GLU A 113 -0.94 -28.14 5.73
C GLU A 113 -1.15 -27.64 4.31
N ARG A 114 -2.13 -26.76 4.11
CA ARG A 114 -2.30 -26.01 2.86
C ARG A 114 -2.31 -24.50 3.10
N ARG A 115 -1.94 -23.74 2.08
CA ARG A 115 -2.03 -22.29 2.10
C ARG A 115 -3.27 -21.82 1.34
N ALA A 116 -4.20 -21.19 2.06
CA ALA A 116 -5.35 -20.54 1.45
C ALA A 116 -5.08 -19.07 1.18
N PRO A 117 -5.40 -18.56 -0.03
CA PRO A 117 -5.28 -17.14 -0.35
C PRO A 117 -6.29 -16.33 0.48
N ARG A 118 -5.88 -15.16 0.90
CA ARG A 118 -6.71 -14.19 1.61
C ARG A 118 -6.48 -12.81 1.02
N PHE A 119 -7.57 -12.07 0.82
CA PHE A 119 -7.55 -10.71 0.27
C PHE A 119 -8.02 -9.70 1.32
N PRO A 120 -7.14 -9.26 2.23
CA PRO A 120 -7.49 -8.24 3.21
C PRO A 120 -7.68 -6.88 2.54
N ILE A 121 -8.58 -6.05 3.10
CA ILE A 121 -8.68 -4.65 2.70
C ILE A 121 -7.56 -3.87 3.41
N LEU A 122 -6.73 -3.21 2.61
CA LEU A 122 -5.61 -2.38 3.06
C LEU A 122 -5.99 -0.90 3.00
N SER A 123 -5.35 -0.12 3.86
CA SER A 123 -5.45 1.34 3.88
C SER A 123 -4.16 1.91 3.33
N VAL A 124 -4.25 2.67 2.25
CA VAL A 124 -3.16 3.43 1.68
C VAL A 124 -3.52 4.91 1.62
N PHE A 125 -2.52 5.75 1.47
CA PHE A 125 -2.67 7.20 1.41
C PHE A 125 -1.86 7.73 0.23
N ASP A 126 -2.39 8.73 -0.44
CA ASP A 126 -1.64 9.43 -1.48
C ASP A 126 -0.61 10.39 -0.89
N GLU A 127 0.42 10.72 -1.66
CA GLU A 127 1.45 11.69 -1.27
C GLU A 127 0.85 13.04 -0.87
N SER A 128 -0.17 13.52 -1.58
CA SER A 128 -0.89 14.75 -1.26
C SER A 128 -1.55 14.77 0.12
N GLN A 129 -1.75 13.62 0.75
CA GLN A 129 -2.30 13.46 2.11
C GLN A 129 -1.22 13.43 3.19
N THR A 130 0.05 13.61 2.81
CA THR A 130 1.19 13.47 3.72
C THR A 130 2.03 14.74 3.76
N ASP A 131 2.72 14.96 4.89
CA ASP A 131 3.68 16.02 5.06
C ASP A 131 5.08 15.46 5.32
N PRO A 132 6.14 16.13 4.87
CA PRO A 132 7.51 15.77 5.23
C PRO A 132 7.68 15.82 6.75
N ASN A 133 8.42 14.88 7.29
CA ASN A 133 8.76 14.91 8.70
C ASN A 133 9.96 15.81 8.93
N THR A 134 9.75 16.94 9.57
CA THR A 134 10.81 17.82 10.06
C THR A 134 11.47 17.27 11.32
N GLU A 135 10.75 16.44 12.10
CA GLU A 135 11.27 15.82 13.33
C GLU A 135 11.09 14.31 13.30
N LEU A 136 12.16 13.57 13.51
CA LEU A 136 12.14 12.11 13.58
C LEU A 136 11.64 11.68 14.95
N THR A 137 10.43 11.14 15.01
CA THR A 137 9.89 10.55 16.23
C THR A 137 10.53 9.19 16.53
N PRO A 138 10.56 8.75 17.82
CA PRO A 138 11.07 7.42 18.18
C PRO A 138 10.40 6.27 17.43
N ARG A 139 9.11 6.42 17.06
CA ARG A 139 8.35 5.45 16.26
C ARG A 139 8.87 5.35 14.83
N MET A 140 9.27 6.48 14.24
CA MET A 140 9.81 6.54 12.87
C MET A 140 11.20 5.94 12.81
N LEU A 141 12.05 6.23 13.79
CA LEU A 141 13.38 5.63 13.93
C LEU A 141 13.32 4.12 14.12
N LYS A 142 12.27 3.61 14.79
CA LYS A 142 12.03 2.18 14.96
C LYS A 142 11.56 1.50 13.66
N ALA A 143 10.72 2.18 12.86
CA ALA A 143 10.23 1.69 11.58
C ALA A 143 11.32 1.72 10.50
N ASN A 144 12.18 2.73 10.52
CA ASN A 144 13.31 2.87 9.60
C ASN A 144 14.54 3.46 10.32
N PRO A 145 15.50 2.63 10.75
CA PRO A 145 16.74 3.09 11.38
C PRO A 145 17.57 4.05 10.50
N LYS A 146 17.39 4.01 9.18
CA LYS A 146 18.07 4.89 8.21
C LYS A 146 17.30 6.19 7.93
N ALA A 147 16.13 6.41 8.54
CA ALA A 147 15.31 7.61 8.30
C ALA A 147 16.07 8.90 8.61
N LYS A 148 16.94 8.90 9.62
CA LYS A 148 17.81 10.04 9.95
C LYS A 148 18.75 10.40 8.80
N LEU A 149 19.33 9.38 8.14
CA LEU A 149 20.26 9.58 7.02
C LEU A 149 19.53 10.24 5.82
N TRP A 150 18.29 9.86 5.56
CA TRP A 150 17.48 10.45 4.48
C TRP A 150 17.11 11.90 4.78
N ALA A 151 16.70 12.19 6.00
CA ALA A 151 16.41 13.56 6.43
C ALA A 151 17.62 14.48 6.33
N ASP A 152 18.79 13.99 6.70
CA ASP A 152 20.06 14.74 6.59
C ASP A 152 20.44 15.00 5.11
N ILE A 153 20.17 14.06 4.19
CA ILE A 153 20.39 14.21 2.74
C ILE A 153 19.45 15.26 2.12
N GLU A 154 18.18 15.31 2.55
CA GLU A 154 17.22 16.30 2.06
C GLU A 154 17.54 17.73 2.56
N GLN A 155 18.04 17.87 3.79
CA GLN A 155 18.44 19.15 4.36
C GLN A 155 19.77 19.68 3.78
N HIS A 156 20.62 18.78 3.27
CA HIS A 156 21.94 19.12 2.69
C HIS A 156 22.15 18.52 1.30
N PRO A 157 21.41 18.98 0.27
CA PRO A 157 21.48 18.42 -1.08
C PRO A 157 22.87 18.54 -1.73
N SER A 158 23.71 19.47 -1.26
CA SER A 158 25.10 19.63 -1.73
C SER A 158 26.05 18.51 -1.31
N GLN A 159 25.70 17.68 -0.34
CA GLN A 159 26.54 16.53 0.10
C GLN A 159 26.32 15.25 -0.71
N ARG A 160 25.41 15.26 -1.70
CA ARG A 160 25.14 14.10 -2.56
C ARG A 160 26.31 13.66 -3.45
N LEU A 161 27.33 14.51 -3.64
CA LEU A 161 28.37 14.30 -4.63
C LEU A 161 29.75 13.88 -4.06
N THR A 162 29.90 13.66 -2.76
CA THR A 162 31.20 13.31 -2.15
C THR A 162 31.28 11.91 -1.54
N GLY A 163 30.28 11.05 -1.80
CA GLY A 163 30.38 9.63 -1.46
C GLY A 163 31.25 8.91 -2.48
N THR A 164 32.54 8.85 -2.23
CA THR A 164 33.47 7.94 -2.91
C THR A 164 32.99 6.52 -2.67
N ASP A 165 32.58 5.85 -3.74
CA ASP A 165 32.23 4.43 -3.75
C ASP A 165 33.50 3.58 -3.58
N PRO A 166 33.74 2.91 -2.46
CA PRO A 166 34.85 1.98 -2.33
C PRO A 166 34.36 0.58 -2.71
N GLY A 167 34.49 0.21 -3.97
CA GLY A 167 34.38 -1.18 -4.37
C GLY A 167 33.52 -1.49 -5.56
N GLY A 168 33.95 -1.04 -6.73
CA GLY A 168 33.45 -1.56 -8.00
C GLY A 168 33.93 -2.99 -8.22
N ILE A 169 33.00 -3.93 -8.38
CA ILE A 169 33.25 -5.19 -9.07
C ILE A 169 32.17 -5.35 -10.13
N TYR A 170 32.34 -4.67 -11.25
CA TYR A 170 31.64 -5.05 -12.48
C TYR A 170 32.43 -6.16 -13.17
N GLY A 171 31.99 -7.40 -12.98
CA GLY A 171 32.42 -8.53 -13.78
C GLY A 171 31.96 -8.40 -15.21
N GLN A 172 32.87 -8.21 -16.13
CA GLN A 172 32.63 -8.29 -17.57
C GLN A 172 32.26 -9.72 -17.96
N GLY A 173 30.99 -9.99 -18.21
CA GLY A 173 30.52 -11.19 -18.91
C GLY A 173 30.56 -10.96 -20.41
N ARG A 174 31.57 -11.54 -21.11
CA ARG A 174 31.59 -11.59 -22.59
C ARG A 174 30.53 -12.54 -23.11
N CYS A 175 29.71 -12.05 -24.01
CA CYS A 175 28.92 -12.88 -24.91
C CYS A 175 29.84 -13.59 -25.91
N ARG A 176 29.63 -14.88 -26.09
CA ARG A 176 29.89 -15.66 -27.30
C ARG A 176 28.60 -16.41 -27.65
#